data_45d104e991bfd0f7c3b7c78dfaa5ecbc
#
_entry.id   45d104e991bfd0f7c3b7c78dfaa5ecbc
#
_cell.length_a   1.000
_cell.length_b   1.000
_cell.length_c   1.000
_cell.angle_alpha   90.00
_cell.angle_beta   90.00
_cell.angle_gamma   90.00
#
_symmetry.space_group_name_H-M   'P 1'
#
loop_
_entity.id
_entity.type
_entity.pdbx_description
1 polymer ?
#
loop_
_entity_poly.entity_id
_entity_poly.type
_entity_poly.pdbx_seq_one_letter_code
_entity_poly.pdbx_strand_id
1 'polypeptide(L)'
;MLRVFAKVFYNHCGFYGEDLKVAKLERFIDKQGKTDAFRAAFKEVNGEEWVNARDSAAFFEDDVVEVLQSVLGMSETAARNWFNGEENADMSIKQLVSEIKEYVDSKEGNFRLLFCVDEVGQYIGDDGDLMMNLQSLVEEIGDKCRGKVWVMVTSQEAIDSVVKITGNDFSKIQGRFNTRLSLSSSSVDEVIKKRVLAKTEDADHLLQMEYEKEASGLKSLFAFDNPILDIKGFTSAAEFSATFPFVPYQFIVIQKVLAEIRKHGNSGKHLSGGERSMLSGFQEAAQKVENKDENALVPFYLFYDTVHTFLESAIRRVIDRCQNAADAHDGLEQQDVNVLKLLYLVRYIEDVKANIENIAILMIDDIHTDKIALRASITASLERLLSQNYISRNGDTYAFLTDEEQDIAIDIKNTPVDSAQIVQSISQTVYGEIYPAKKYKYGKYDFAYDQYVDETLNGASTGGMRLRIVTVASDLYGVGDQRLIMDSQVNNEAIVVLSADTPYFCLLYTSPSPR
;
A
#
# COMPACT_ATOMS: atom_id res chain seq x y z
N MET A 1 2.31 5.06 31.68
CA MET A 1 2.00 3.63 31.84
C MET A 1 1.31 3.32 33.16
N LEU A 2 1.92 3.58 34.32
CA LEU A 2 1.36 3.25 35.65
C LEU A 2 -0.06 3.79 35.90
N ARG A 3 -0.33 5.04 35.52
CA ARG A 3 -1.67 5.64 35.65
C ARG A 3 -2.74 4.93 34.81
N VAL A 4 -2.37 4.41 33.65
CA VAL A 4 -3.30 3.64 32.78
C VAL A 4 -3.69 2.33 33.45
N PHE A 5 -2.72 1.60 34.01
CA PHE A 5 -3.00 0.37 34.75
C PHE A 5 -3.85 0.64 36.00
N ALA A 6 -3.54 1.71 36.74
CA ALA A 6 -4.31 2.12 37.90
C ALA A 6 -5.76 2.45 37.52
N LYS A 7 -5.97 3.27 36.50
CA LYS A 7 -7.29 3.63 35.98
C LYS A 7 -8.12 2.41 35.63
N VAL A 8 -7.57 1.50 34.81
CA VAL A 8 -8.28 0.29 34.38
C VAL A 8 -8.59 -0.63 35.57
N PHE A 9 -7.64 -0.79 36.49
CA PHE A 9 -7.83 -1.59 37.70
C PHE A 9 -8.92 -1.01 38.61
N TYR A 10 -8.91 0.27 38.87
CA TYR A 10 -9.94 0.90 39.70
C TYR A 10 -11.32 0.84 39.05
N ASN A 11 -11.43 1.10 37.77
CA ASN A 11 -12.68 0.95 37.03
C ASN A 11 -13.20 -0.51 37.11
N HIS A 12 -12.31 -1.49 36.98
CA HIS A 12 -12.68 -2.90 37.16
C HIS A 12 -13.19 -3.22 38.59
N CYS A 13 -12.64 -2.56 39.59
CA CYS A 13 -13.10 -2.67 40.98
C CYS A 13 -14.40 -1.91 41.27
N GLY A 14 -14.91 -1.12 40.31
CA GLY A 14 -16.12 -0.30 40.45
C GLY A 14 -15.87 1.12 41.01
N PHE A 15 -14.61 1.50 41.15
CA PHE A 15 -14.18 2.83 41.56
C PHE A 15 -13.97 3.78 40.39
N TYR A 16 -13.94 5.09 40.61
CA TYR A 16 -13.78 6.08 39.56
C TYR A 16 -12.29 6.26 39.17
N GLY A 17 -11.82 5.42 38.27
CA GLY A 17 -10.42 5.37 37.87
C GLY A 17 -9.93 6.57 37.03
N GLU A 18 -10.80 7.48 36.58
CA GLU A 18 -10.40 8.70 35.85
C GLU A 18 -9.65 9.67 36.73
N ASP A 19 -10.07 9.78 38.00
CA ASP A 19 -9.36 10.56 39.03
C ASP A 19 -8.81 9.64 40.09
N LEU A 20 -7.48 9.66 40.27
CA LEU A 20 -6.78 8.80 41.21
C LEU A 20 -7.13 9.11 42.66
N LYS A 21 -7.38 10.39 43.00
CA LYS A 21 -7.78 10.80 44.33
C LYS A 21 -9.16 10.25 44.69
N VAL A 22 -10.10 10.41 43.77
CA VAL A 22 -11.47 9.90 43.93
C VAL A 22 -11.47 8.38 44.03
N ALA A 23 -10.72 7.69 43.16
CA ALA A 23 -10.62 6.24 43.21
C ALA A 23 -10.04 5.73 44.55
N LYS A 24 -9.00 6.37 45.07
CA LYS A 24 -8.42 6.05 46.38
C LYS A 24 -9.41 6.31 47.51
N LEU A 25 -10.15 7.41 47.45
CA LEU A 25 -11.18 7.75 48.43
C LEU A 25 -12.29 6.68 48.43
N GLU A 26 -12.84 6.36 47.28
CA GLU A 26 -13.88 5.33 47.14
C GLU A 26 -13.39 3.98 47.69
N ARG A 27 -12.17 3.59 47.36
CA ARG A 27 -11.57 2.36 47.86
C ARG A 27 -11.36 2.39 49.39
N PHE A 28 -10.95 3.54 49.94
CA PHE A 28 -10.81 3.69 51.37
C PHE A 28 -12.16 3.53 52.09
N ILE A 29 -13.22 4.15 51.58
CA ILE A 29 -14.59 4.02 52.07
C ILE A 29 -15.10 2.57 51.97
N ASP A 30 -14.81 1.92 50.87
CA ASP A 30 -15.19 0.53 50.62
C ASP A 30 -14.52 -0.43 51.62
N LYS A 31 -13.23 -0.25 51.89
CA LYS A 31 -12.50 -1.01 52.92
C LYS A 31 -13.07 -0.86 54.33
N GLN A 32 -13.74 0.24 54.62
CA GLN A 32 -14.45 0.45 55.87
C GLN A 32 -15.87 -0.14 55.88
N GLY A 33 -16.31 -0.72 54.71
CA GLY A 33 -17.65 -1.23 54.55
C GLY A 33 -18.74 -0.14 54.60
N LYS A 34 -18.40 1.09 54.26
CA LYS A 34 -19.26 2.27 54.37
C LYS A 34 -19.72 2.86 53.06
N THR A 35 -19.53 2.17 51.94
CA THR A 35 -19.85 2.68 50.60
C THR A 35 -21.30 3.12 50.48
N ASP A 36 -22.25 2.29 50.90
CA ASP A 36 -23.68 2.61 50.81
C ASP A 36 -24.08 3.75 51.74
N ALA A 37 -23.51 3.78 52.93
CA ALA A 37 -23.76 4.86 53.93
C ALA A 37 -23.22 6.19 53.40
N PHE A 38 -22.02 6.18 52.75
CA PHE A 38 -21.41 7.37 52.14
C PHE A 38 -22.27 7.89 50.98
N ARG A 39 -22.72 7.00 50.08
CA ARG A 39 -23.56 7.38 48.95
C ARG A 39 -24.91 7.96 49.38
N ALA A 40 -25.55 7.37 50.38
CA ALA A 40 -26.79 7.89 50.95
C ALA A 40 -26.62 9.28 51.61
N ALA A 41 -25.56 9.44 52.42
CA ALA A 41 -25.28 10.71 53.06
C ALA A 41 -24.89 11.81 52.07
N PHE A 42 -24.12 11.46 51.01
CA PHE A 42 -23.77 12.41 49.96
C PHE A 42 -25.01 12.91 49.21
N LYS A 43 -25.92 12.02 48.91
CA LYS A 43 -27.19 12.38 48.27
C LYS A 43 -28.05 13.31 49.17
N GLU A 44 -28.02 13.12 50.47
CA GLU A 44 -28.73 14.00 51.42
C GLU A 44 -28.11 15.42 51.47
N VAL A 45 -26.78 15.51 51.44
CA VAL A 45 -26.05 16.78 51.55
C VAL A 45 -26.03 17.54 50.22
N ASN A 46 -25.67 16.86 49.10
CA ASN A 46 -25.49 17.49 47.82
C ASN A 46 -26.76 17.51 46.94
N GLY A 47 -27.66 16.54 47.14
CA GLY A 47 -28.88 16.36 46.32
C GLY A 47 -28.70 15.46 45.10
N GLU A 48 -27.50 15.11 44.68
CA GLU A 48 -27.19 14.23 43.58
C GLU A 48 -26.61 12.90 44.04
N GLU A 49 -26.76 11.88 43.17
CA GLU A 49 -26.11 10.60 43.42
C GLU A 49 -24.58 10.72 43.23
N TRP A 50 -23.81 10.22 44.19
CA TRP A 50 -22.35 10.24 44.13
C TRP A 50 -21.77 9.76 42.78
N VAL A 51 -22.34 8.72 42.19
CA VAL A 51 -21.87 8.15 40.91
C VAL A 51 -21.95 9.16 39.77
N ASN A 52 -22.89 10.12 39.85
CA ASN A 52 -23.05 11.16 38.81
C ASN A 52 -22.17 12.39 39.11
N ALA A 53 -21.93 12.68 40.39
CA ALA A 53 -21.19 13.87 40.83
C ALA A 53 -19.66 13.66 40.97
N ARG A 54 -19.20 12.40 41.04
CA ARG A 54 -17.80 12.06 41.33
C ARG A 54 -16.78 12.51 40.28
N ASP A 55 -17.19 12.72 39.01
CA ASP A 55 -16.34 13.29 37.96
C ASP A 55 -15.97 14.75 38.24
N SER A 56 -16.82 15.42 38.98
CA SER A 56 -16.72 16.82 39.36
C SER A 56 -16.50 17.00 40.88
N ALA A 57 -16.01 15.95 41.56
CA ALA A 57 -15.90 15.90 43.03
C ALA A 57 -15.12 17.06 43.62
N ALA A 58 -14.15 17.62 42.88
CA ALA A 58 -13.38 18.81 43.33
C ALA A 58 -14.24 20.07 43.55
N PHE A 59 -15.39 20.17 42.86
CA PHE A 59 -16.33 21.28 43.06
C PHE A 59 -17.24 21.09 44.27
N PHE A 60 -17.34 19.87 44.80
CA PHE A 60 -18.17 19.49 45.93
C PHE A 60 -17.33 19.09 47.14
N GLU A 61 -16.13 19.71 47.30
CA GLU A 61 -15.19 19.36 48.36
C GLU A 61 -15.84 19.49 49.77
N ASP A 62 -16.56 20.59 50.03
CA ASP A 62 -17.19 20.82 51.34
C ASP A 62 -18.25 19.76 51.64
N ASP A 63 -19.08 19.38 50.67
CA ASP A 63 -20.11 18.34 50.82
C ASP A 63 -19.49 16.97 51.11
N VAL A 64 -18.40 16.64 50.41
CA VAL A 64 -17.68 15.37 50.64
C VAL A 64 -17.01 15.38 52.01
N VAL A 65 -16.45 16.50 52.44
CA VAL A 65 -15.83 16.64 53.76
C VAL A 65 -16.87 16.46 54.87
N GLU A 66 -18.06 17.05 54.74
CA GLU A 66 -19.17 16.88 55.68
C GLU A 66 -19.60 15.42 55.78
N VAL A 67 -19.75 14.74 54.62
CA VAL A 67 -20.11 13.32 54.58
C VAL A 67 -19.04 12.43 55.19
N LEU A 68 -17.74 12.71 54.95
CA LEU A 68 -16.64 11.95 55.54
C LEU A 68 -16.61 12.12 57.09
N GLN A 69 -16.92 13.31 57.60
CA GLN A 69 -17.05 13.53 59.03
C GLN A 69 -18.21 12.74 59.63
N SER A 70 -19.40 12.78 58.98
CA SER A 70 -20.60 12.13 59.51
C SER A 70 -20.54 10.61 59.43
N VAL A 71 -20.03 10.04 58.30
CA VAL A 71 -20.05 8.59 58.06
C VAL A 71 -18.83 7.87 58.64
N LEU A 72 -17.65 8.50 58.55
CA LEU A 72 -16.38 7.88 59.00
C LEU A 72 -15.85 8.43 60.31
N GLY A 73 -16.47 9.48 60.87
CA GLY A 73 -16.00 10.12 62.11
C GLY A 73 -14.66 10.83 61.95
N MET A 74 -14.30 11.25 60.75
CA MET A 74 -13.04 11.95 60.47
C MET A 74 -13.08 13.37 60.99
N SER A 75 -11.92 13.92 61.41
CA SER A 75 -11.83 15.36 61.66
C SER A 75 -11.90 16.11 60.30
N GLU A 76 -12.39 17.37 60.34
CA GLU A 76 -12.43 18.22 59.14
C GLU A 76 -11.08 18.28 58.43
N THR A 77 -10.01 18.50 59.22
CA THR A 77 -8.64 18.56 58.69
C THR A 77 -8.23 17.26 57.98
N ALA A 78 -8.57 16.10 58.54
CA ALA A 78 -8.26 14.81 57.93
C ALA A 78 -9.08 14.57 56.67
N ALA A 79 -10.35 14.95 56.63
CA ALA A 79 -11.22 14.84 55.49
C ALA A 79 -10.76 15.75 54.32
N ARG A 80 -10.41 17.00 54.62
CA ARG A 80 -9.86 17.93 53.62
C ARG A 80 -8.52 17.46 53.02
N ASN A 81 -7.67 16.80 53.80
CA ASN A 81 -6.40 16.27 53.32
C ASN A 81 -6.57 15.20 52.24
N TRP A 82 -7.71 14.52 52.14
CA TRP A 82 -7.99 13.62 51.05
C TRP A 82 -8.05 14.33 49.68
N PHE A 83 -8.56 15.57 49.66
CA PHE A 83 -8.63 16.35 48.43
C PHE A 83 -7.36 17.15 48.16
N ASN A 84 -6.79 17.76 49.19
CA ASN A 84 -5.68 18.71 49.07
C ASN A 84 -4.31 18.04 49.26
N GLY A 85 -4.24 16.81 49.76
CA GLY A 85 -3.00 16.09 49.98
C GLY A 85 -2.33 15.67 48.66
N GLU A 86 -1.09 16.11 48.45
CA GLU A 86 -0.28 15.71 47.27
C GLU A 86 -0.04 14.20 47.23
N GLU A 87 0.04 13.53 48.37
CA GLU A 87 0.26 12.09 48.50
C GLU A 87 -0.83 11.25 47.80
N ASN A 88 -2.04 11.75 47.69
CA ASN A 88 -3.14 11.07 47.02
C ASN A 88 -3.15 11.31 45.51
N ALA A 89 -2.46 12.30 44.99
CA ALA A 89 -2.39 12.63 43.57
C ALA A 89 -1.45 11.71 42.79
N ASP A 90 -0.54 11.00 43.48
CA ASP A 90 0.44 10.13 42.83
C ASP A 90 0.35 8.68 43.36
N MET A 91 0.93 7.75 42.60
CA MET A 91 0.93 6.34 42.93
C MET A 91 2.26 5.71 42.53
N SER A 92 2.85 4.93 43.44
CA SER A 92 4.02 4.12 43.12
C SER A 92 3.62 2.75 42.55
N ILE A 93 4.53 2.13 41.77
CA ILE A 93 4.35 0.75 41.24
C ILE A 93 4.07 -0.21 42.40
N LYS A 94 4.82 -0.14 43.47
CA LYS A 94 4.66 -1.00 44.67
C LYS A 94 3.27 -0.85 45.30
N GLN A 95 2.75 0.35 45.33
CA GLN A 95 1.44 0.64 45.88
C GLN A 95 0.35 0.01 45.03
N LEU A 96 0.35 0.24 43.70
CA LEU A 96 -0.60 -0.36 42.79
C LEU A 96 -0.57 -1.89 42.86
N VAL A 97 0.62 -2.48 42.80
CA VAL A 97 0.76 -3.96 42.82
C VAL A 97 0.32 -4.54 44.16
N SER A 98 0.55 -3.84 45.29
CA SER A 98 0.04 -4.27 46.58
C SER A 98 -1.49 -4.28 46.60
N GLU A 99 -2.13 -3.28 46.00
CA GLU A 99 -3.59 -3.18 45.89
C GLU A 99 -4.19 -4.24 44.96
N ILE A 100 -3.54 -4.49 43.83
CA ILE A 100 -3.92 -5.59 42.90
C ILE A 100 -3.82 -6.92 43.63
N LYS A 101 -2.72 -7.16 44.37
CA LYS A 101 -2.52 -8.38 45.14
C LYS A 101 -3.63 -8.58 46.17
N GLU A 102 -3.94 -7.56 46.95
CA GLU A 102 -5.01 -7.58 47.95
C GLU A 102 -6.36 -7.95 47.29
N TYR A 103 -6.68 -7.34 46.15
CA TYR A 103 -7.89 -7.64 45.40
C TYR A 103 -7.93 -9.11 44.93
N VAL A 104 -6.85 -9.60 44.36
CA VAL A 104 -6.80 -10.99 43.87
C VAL A 104 -6.83 -12.00 45.02
N ASP A 105 -6.20 -11.69 46.13
CA ASP A 105 -6.18 -12.54 47.33
C ASP A 105 -7.53 -12.57 48.06
N SER A 106 -8.35 -11.52 47.89
CA SER A 106 -9.74 -11.50 48.44
C SER A 106 -10.74 -12.35 47.66
N LYS A 107 -10.39 -12.83 46.45
CA LYS A 107 -11.27 -13.64 45.63
C LYS A 107 -11.10 -15.11 45.94
N GLU A 108 -12.22 -15.83 45.93
CA GLU A 108 -12.28 -17.26 46.21
C GLU A 108 -11.82 -18.12 45.01
N GLY A 109 -11.40 -19.33 45.28
CA GLY A 109 -11.04 -20.34 44.27
C GLY A 109 -9.75 -20.01 43.49
N ASN A 110 -9.74 -20.40 42.23
CA ASN A 110 -8.60 -20.21 41.31
C ASN A 110 -8.71 -18.91 40.52
N PHE A 111 -9.12 -17.81 41.14
CA PHE A 111 -9.25 -16.51 40.49
C PHE A 111 -7.92 -16.07 39.88
N ARG A 112 -7.98 -15.55 38.67
CA ARG A 112 -6.84 -14.95 37.96
C ARG A 112 -7.28 -13.62 37.35
N LEU A 113 -6.41 -12.62 37.44
CA LEU A 113 -6.60 -11.31 36.80
C LEU A 113 -5.67 -11.22 35.60
N LEU A 114 -6.23 -10.84 34.45
CA LEU A 114 -5.49 -10.66 33.21
C LEU A 114 -5.61 -9.20 32.77
N PHE A 115 -4.47 -8.53 32.59
CA PHE A 115 -4.38 -7.26 31.90
C PHE A 115 -4.04 -7.50 30.45
N CYS A 116 -4.90 -7.05 29.53
CA CYS A 116 -4.66 -7.05 28.08
C CYS A 116 -4.33 -5.62 27.65
N VAL A 117 -3.12 -5.42 27.14
CA VAL A 117 -2.63 -4.09 26.68
C VAL A 117 -2.37 -4.19 25.18
N ASP A 118 -3.20 -3.50 24.40
CA ASP A 118 -3.10 -3.52 22.95
C ASP A 118 -2.16 -2.44 22.45
N GLU A 119 -1.42 -2.73 21.37
CA GLU A 119 -0.52 -1.80 20.66
C GLU A 119 0.49 -1.08 21.57
N VAL A 120 1.04 -1.79 22.55
CA VAL A 120 1.98 -1.22 23.52
C VAL A 120 3.20 -0.58 22.86
N GLY A 121 3.66 -1.11 21.73
CA GLY A 121 4.79 -0.57 20.97
C GLY A 121 4.54 0.84 20.44
N GLN A 122 3.33 1.12 19.93
CA GLN A 122 2.95 2.46 19.46
C GLN A 122 2.85 3.46 20.61
N TYR A 123 2.29 3.01 21.75
CA TYR A 123 2.15 3.88 22.93
C TYR A 123 3.49 4.28 23.53
N ILE A 124 4.45 3.37 23.56
CA ILE A 124 5.79 3.62 24.11
C ILE A 124 6.64 4.40 23.11
N GLY A 125 6.60 4.06 21.81
CA GLY A 125 7.44 4.68 20.80
C GLY A 125 8.92 4.65 21.21
N ASP A 126 9.60 5.80 21.10
CA ASP A 126 11.02 5.95 21.47
C ASP A 126 11.23 6.33 22.95
N ASP A 127 10.18 6.31 23.78
CA ASP A 127 10.25 6.70 25.19
C ASP A 127 10.77 5.54 26.08
N GLY A 128 12.05 5.60 26.41
CA GLY A 128 12.72 4.61 27.27
C GLY A 128 12.18 4.56 28.69
N ASP A 129 11.66 5.67 29.22
CA ASP A 129 11.12 5.75 30.60
C ASP A 129 9.78 5.02 30.69
N LEU A 130 8.92 5.15 29.66
CA LEU A 130 7.66 4.39 29.59
C LEU A 130 7.93 2.89 29.50
N MET A 131 8.96 2.49 28.76
CA MET A 131 9.37 1.09 28.66
C MET A 131 9.88 0.55 29.99
N MET A 132 10.74 1.28 30.70
CA MET A 132 11.23 0.89 32.02
C MET A 132 10.10 0.83 33.05
N ASN A 133 9.13 1.73 32.98
CA ASN A 133 7.95 1.70 33.83
C ASN A 133 7.11 0.43 33.61
N LEU A 134 6.88 0.04 32.35
CA LEU A 134 6.17 -1.21 32.04
C LEU A 134 6.93 -2.43 32.57
N GLN A 135 8.23 -2.48 32.33
CA GLN A 135 9.10 -3.55 32.82
C GLN A 135 9.04 -3.69 34.33
N SER A 136 9.22 -2.59 35.06
CA SER A 136 9.21 -2.57 36.52
C SER A 136 7.84 -2.99 37.08
N LEU A 137 6.76 -2.59 36.41
CA LEU A 137 5.41 -2.99 36.77
C LEU A 137 5.18 -4.49 36.61
N VAL A 138 5.55 -5.04 35.46
CA VAL A 138 5.40 -6.48 35.17
C VAL A 138 6.26 -7.34 36.10
N GLU A 139 7.49 -6.88 36.42
CA GLU A 139 8.38 -7.54 37.36
C GLU A 139 7.78 -7.57 38.78
N GLU A 140 7.33 -6.44 39.31
CA GLU A 140 6.71 -6.37 40.65
C GLU A 140 5.40 -7.21 40.73
N ILE A 141 4.59 -7.23 39.65
CA ILE A 141 3.41 -8.12 39.54
C ILE A 141 3.83 -9.58 39.63
N GLY A 142 4.86 -9.99 38.86
CA GLY A 142 5.37 -11.35 38.86
C GLY A 142 5.82 -11.80 40.24
N ASP A 143 6.61 -10.97 40.93
CA ASP A 143 7.15 -11.26 42.24
C ASP A 143 6.08 -11.31 43.34
N LYS A 144 5.17 -10.35 43.36
CA LYS A 144 4.18 -10.22 44.46
C LYS A 144 2.94 -11.06 44.27
N CYS A 145 2.43 -11.17 43.04
CA CYS A 145 1.15 -11.85 42.78
C CYS A 145 1.27 -13.35 42.48
N ARG A 146 2.50 -13.90 42.39
CA ARG A 146 2.79 -15.33 42.32
C ARG A 146 1.94 -16.09 41.28
N GLY A 147 1.82 -15.57 40.07
CA GLY A 147 1.06 -16.16 38.97
C GLY A 147 -0.46 -16.02 39.03
N LYS A 148 -1.00 -15.27 40.00
CA LYS A 148 -2.43 -14.91 40.03
C LYS A 148 -2.79 -13.75 39.12
N VAL A 149 -1.80 -12.96 38.69
CA VAL A 149 -2.00 -11.81 37.79
C VAL A 149 -1.10 -12.00 36.55
N TRP A 150 -1.70 -11.79 35.40
CA TRP A 150 -1.04 -11.94 34.10
C TRP A 150 -1.11 -10.61 33.33
N VAL A 151 -0.06 -10.32 32.59
CA VAL A 151 -0.03 -9.17 31.66
C VAL A 151 0.27 -9.70 30.26
N MET A 152 -0.66 -9.48 29.37
CA MET A 152 -0.55 -9.80 27.95
C MET A 152 -0.45 -8.49 27.17
N VAL A 153 0.57 -8.36 26.34
CA VAL A 153 0.75 -7.17 25.50
C VAL A 153 0.77 -7.57 24.04
N THR A 154 0.21 -6.74 23.17
CA THR A 154 0.35 -6.87 21.72
C THR A 154 1.21 -5.73 21.17
N SER A 155 1.88 -5.98 20.04
CA SER A 155 2.62 -4.98 19.31
C SER A 155 2.65 -5.37 17.83
N GLN A 156 2.52 -4.39 16.93
CA GLN A 156 2.60 -4.63 15.47
C GLN A 156 4.03 -4.92 15.03
N GLU A 157 4.99 -4.21 15.60
CA GLU A 157 6.41 -4.49 15.40
C GLU A 157 6.93 -5.29 16.59
N ALA A 158 7.96 -6.08 16.34
CA ALA A 158 8.66 -6.71 17.46
C ALA A 158 9.07 -5.61 18.44
N ILE A 159 8.74 -5.77 19.71
CA ILE A 159 9.09 -4.78 20.77
C ILE A 159 10.58 -4.41 20.67
N ASP A 160 11.36 -5.30 20.10
CA ASP A 160 12.80 -5.19 19.86
C ASP A 160 13.16 -4.14 18.80
N SER A 161 12.31 -3.90 17.80
CA SER A 161 12.56 -2.95 16.72
C SER A 161 12.04 -1.54 17.00
N VAL A 162 11.09 -1.41 17.93
CA VAL A 162 10.45 -0.14 18.28
C VAL A 162 11.40 0.78 19.06
N VAL A 163 12.29 0.20 19.86
CA VAL A 163 13.17 0.98 20.73
C VAL A 163 14.59 0.95 20.19
N LYS A 164 15.03 2.03 19.55
CA LYS A 164 16.43 2.29 19.14
C LYS A 164 17.34 2.57 20.35
N ILE A 165 17.19 1.83 21.44
CA ILE A 165 18.09 1.95 22.59
C ILE A 165 19.35 1.14 22.29
N THR A 166 20.42 1.84 22.01
CA THR A 166 21.77 1.30 21.93
C THR A 166 22.26 0.94 23.32
N GLY A 167 22.28 -0.35 23.67
CA GLY A 167 22.94 -0.80 24.90
C GLY A 167 22.32 -2.03 25.55
N ASN A 168 22.95 -2.49 26.65
CA ASN A 168 22.63 -3.67 27.45
C ASN A 168 21.23 -3.67 28.12
N ASP A 169 20.48 -2.60 28.04
CA ASP A 169 19.17 -2.50 28.72
C ASP A 169 18.07 -3.28 28.01
N PHE A 170 18.25 -3.53 26.73
CA PHE A 170 17.31 -4.26 25.91
C PHE A 170 17.16 -5.76 26.32
N SER A 171 18.28 -6.41 26.68
CA SER A 171 18.26 -7.80 27.15
C SER A 171 17.47 -8.00 28.46
N LYS A 172 17.30 -6.93 29.24
CA LYS A 172 16.53 -6.94 30.51
C LYS A 172 15.03 -7.03 30.28
N ILE A 173 14.52 -6.37 29.23
CA ILE A 173 13.09 -6.41 28.86
C ILE A 173 12.72 -7.79 28.35
N GLN A 174 13.61 -8.38 27.55
CA GLN A 174 13.43 -9.72 27.00
C GLN A 174 13.23 -10.79 28.08
N GLY A 175 13.88 -10.65 29.22
CA GLY A 175 13.77 -11.60 30.33
C GLY A 175 12.45 -11.56 31.10
N ARG A 176 11.58 -10.53 30.91
CA ARG A 176 10.33 -10.36 31.68
C ARG A 176 9.10 -10.88 30.97
N PHE A 177 9.09 -10.90 29.63
CA PHE A 177 8.05 -11.53 28.83
C PHE A 177 8.55 -12.89 28.32
N ASN A 178 8.40 -13.92 29.13
CA ASN A 178 8.94 -15.25 28.85
C ASN A 178 8.22 -15.96 27.72
N THR A 179 6.94 -15.70 27.52
CA THR A 179 6.14 -16.29 26.47
C THR A 179 5.95 -15.26 25.35
N ARG A 180 6.48 -15.57 24.17
CA ARG A 180 6.36 -14.75 22.97
C ARG A 180 5.68 -15.54 21.89
N LEU A 181 4.63 -14.96 21.34
CA LEU A 181 3.90 -15.53 20.23
C LEU A 181 4.02 -14.55 19.05
N SER A 182 4.70 -14.98 18.01
CA SER A 182 4.72 -14.24 16.76
C SER A 182 3.54 -14.72 15.92
N LEU A 183 2.59 -13.83 15.68
CA LEU A 183 1.50 -14.05 14.74
C LEU A 183 2.02 -13.61 13.37
N SER A 184 2.51 -14.54 12.57
CA SER A 184 2.87 -14.22 11.19
C SER A 184 1.62 -14.21 10.31
N SER A 185 1.51 -13.20 9.46
CA SER A 185 0.41 -13.02 8.50
C SER A 185 0.49 -13.96 7.29
N SER A 186 1.17 -15.08 7.39
CA SER A 186 1.27 -16.05 6.30
C SER A 186 -0.07 -16.66 5.86
N SER A 187 -1.17 -16.30 6.50
CA SER A 187 -2.50 -16.84 6.23
C SER A 187 -3.61 -15.79 6.04
N VAL A 188 -3.29 -14.54 5.66
CA VAL A 188 -4.34 -13.55 5.32
C VAL A 188 -5.23 -14.07 4.20
N ASP A 189 -4.64 -14.72 3.21
CA ASP A 189 -5.35 -15.37 2.11
C ASP A 189 -6.37 -16.41 2.62
N GLU A 190 -5.98 -17.20 3.62
CA GLU A 190 -6.86 -18.19 4.23
C GLU A 190 -8.02 -17.53 4.97
N VAL A 191 -7.77 -16.43 5.68
CA VAL A 191 -8.82 -15.66 6.36
C VAL A 191 -9.80 -15.08 5.33
N ILE A 192 -9.30 -14.50 4.23
CA ILE A 192 -10.15 -13.98 3.16
C ILE A 192 -11.01 -15.10 2.59
N LYS A 193 -10.41 -16.23 2.19
CA LYS A 193 -11.12 -17.37 1.60
C LYS A 193 -12.16 -17.97 2.55
N LYS A 194 -11.84 -18.14 3.83
CA LYS A 194 -12.71 -18.81 4.81
C LYS A 194 -13.72 -17.91 5.52
N ARG A 195 -13.50 -16.58 5.53
CA ARG A 195 -14.35 -15.63 6.27
C ARG A 195 -15.04 -14.63 5.37
N VAL A 196 -14.28 -13.93 4.51
CA VAL A 196 -14.85 -12.92 3.60
C VAL A 196 -15.59 -13.59 2.45
N LEU A 197 -15.01 -14.66 1.88
CA LEU A 197 -15.52 -15.36 0.72
C LEU A 197 -16.21 -16.70 1.08
N ALA A 198 -16.63 -16.87 2.33
CA ALA A 198 -17.35 -18.09 2.75
C ALA A 198 -18.62 -18.27 1.91
N LYS A 199 -18.83 -19.48 1.36
CA LYS A 199 -19.99 -19.85 0.57
C LYS A 199 -20.90 -20.80 1.37
N THR A 200 -22.17 -20.83 1.00
CA THR A 200 -23.06 -21.91 1.40
C THR A 200 -22.67 -23.19 0.67
N GLU A 201 -23.08 -24.36 1.17
CA GLU A 201 -22.79 -25.65 0.52
C GLU A 201 -23.35 -25.72 -0.90
N ASP A 202 -24.55 -25.16 -1.13
CA ASP A 202 -25.16 -25.10 -2.46
C ASP A 202 -24.35 -24.23 -3.43
N ALA A 203 -23.91 -23.05 -2.99
CA ALA A 203 -23.10 -22.14 -3.80
C ALA A 203 -21.72 -22.74 -4.10
N ASP A 204 -21.09 -23.41 -3.14
CA ASP A 204 -19.81 -24.10 -3.34
C ASP A 204 -19.94 -25.19 -4.41
N HIS A 205 -21.00 -26.01 -4.33
CA HIS A 205 -21.27 -27.07 -5.32
C HIS A 205 -21.53 -26.50 -6.72
N LEU A 206 -22.34 -25.44 -6.83
CA LEU A 206 -22.64 -24.79 -8.12
C LEU A 206 -21.37 -24.22 -8.76
N LEU A 207 -20.54 -23.52 -8.01
CA LEU A 207 -19.28 -22.96 -8.51
C LEU A 207 -18.31 -24.06 -8.95
N GLN A 208 -18.21 -25.17 -8.23
CA GLN A 208 -17.39 -26.29 -8.64
C GLN A 208 -17.87 -26.93 -9.97
N MET A 209 -19.18 -27.07 -10.14
CA MET A 209 -19.76 -27.56 -11.41
C MET A 209 -19.50 -26.59 -12.56
N GLU A 210 -19.56 -25.28 -12.33
CA GLU A 210 -19.27 -24.28 -13.35
C GLU A 210 -17.80 -24.32 -13.78
N TYR A 211 -16.89 -24.44 -12.82
CA TYR A 211 -15.48 -24.64 -13.13
C TYR A 211 -15.22 -25.88 -14.01
N GLU A 212 -15.88 -27.01 -13.73
CA GLU A 212 -15.71 -28.25 -14.50
C GLU A 212 -16.12 -28.07 -15.96
N LYS A 213 -17.12 -27.24 -16.25
CA LYS A 213 -17.53 -26.90 -17.62
C LYS A 213 -16.52 -25.99 -18.32
N GLU A 214 -15.98 -25.00 -17.61
CA GLU A 214 -15.20 -23.91 -18.17
C GLU A 214 -13.68 -24.03 -17.93
N ALA A 215 -13.19 -25.12 -17.34
CA ALA A 215 -11.80 -25.29 -16.91
C ALA A 215 -10.76 -25.02 -18.02
N SER A 216 -11.02 -25.44 -19.25
CA SER A 216 -10.11 -25.21 -20.36
C SER A 216 -10.09 -23.76 -20.82
N GLY A 217 -11.26 -23.11 -20.84
CA GLY A 217 -11.44 -21.69 -21.15
C GLY A 217 -10.73 -20.82 -20.11
N LEU A 218 -10.98 -21.06 -18.84
CA LEU A 218 -10.37 -20.34 -17.72
C LEU A 218 -8.84 -20.44 -17.70
N LYS A 219 -8.29 -21.63 -17.99
CA LYS A 219 -6.83 -21.80 -18.09
C LYS A 219 -6.22 -20.97 -19.22
N SER A 220 -6.89 -20.89 -20.37
CA SER A 220 -6.45 -20.06 -21.50
C SER A 220 -6.63 -18.56 -21.22
N LEU A 221 -7.72 -18.20 -20.53
CA LEU A 221 -8.07 -16.82 -20.22
C LEU A 221 -7.01 -16.14 -19.35
N PHE A 222 -6.48 -16.85 -18.34
CA PHE A 222 -5.50 -16.35 -17.37
C PHE A 222 -4.05 -16.79 -17.64
N ALA A 223 -3.69 -17.05 -18.89
CA ALA A 223 -2.30 -17.34 -19.28
C ALA A 223 -1.53 -16.02 -19.48
N PHE A 224 -0.70 -15.66 -18.50
CA PHE A 224 0.15 -14.46 -18.53
C PHE A 224 1.31 -14.62 -19.53
N ASP A 225 1.71 -13.50 -20.13
CA ASP A 225 2.89 -13.45 -20.99
C ASP A 225 4.15 -13.19 -20.16
N ASN A 226 5.09 -14.14 -20.21
CA ASN A 226 6.40 -14.09 -19.52
C ASN A 226 6.36 -13.60 -18.07
N PRO A 227 5.57 -14.23 -17.19
CA PRO A 227 5.54 -13.85 -15.79
C PRO A 227 6.84 -14.25 -15.08
N ILE A 228 7.41 -13.35 -14.28
CA ILE A 228 8.57 -13.65 -13.43
C ILE A 228 8.11 -14.43 -12.18
N LEU A 229 6.92 -14.11 -11.68
CA LEU A 229 6.25 -14.84 -10.60
C LEU A 229 5.49 -16.06 -11.12
N ASP A 230 5.37 -17.06 -10.26
CA ASP A 230 4.44 -18.19 -10.49
C ASP A 230 2.98 -17.75 -10.25
N ILE A 231 2.53 -16.77 -11.06
CA ILE A 231 1.16 -16.27 -11.06
C ILE A 231 0.33 -17.12 -12.02
N LYS A 232 -0.74 -17.70 -11.47
CA LYS A 232 -1.62 -18.63 -12.20
C LYS A 232 -3.07 -18.21 -12.04
N GLY A 233 -3.87 -18.60 -13.01
CA GLY A 233 -5.31 -18.66 -12.89
C GLY A 233 -5.74 -19.79 -11.94
N PHE A 234 -6.94 -20.27 -12.12
CA PHE A 234 -7.49 -21.37 -11.32
C PHE A 234 -6.85 -22.71 -11.68
N THR A 235 -6.55 -23.53 -10.68
CA THR A 235 -5.91 -24.84 -10.84
C THR A 235 -6.86 -26.01 -10.54
N SER A 236 -7.94 -25.76 -9.78
CA SER A 236 -8.94 -26.78 -9.42
C SER A 236 -10.30 -26.18 -9.15
N ALA A 237 -11.37 -27.00 -9.19
CA ALA A 237 -12.73 -26.60 -8.85
C ALA A 237 -12.84 -26.09 -7.40
N ALA A 238 -12.16 -26.75 -6.48
CA ALA A 238 -12.13 -26.35 -5.07
C ALA A 238 -11.45 -24.99 -4.87
N GLU A 239 -10.37 -24.70 -5.63
CA GLU A 239 -9.72 -23.39 -5.59
C GLU A 239 -10.61 -22.31 -6.20
N PHE A 240 -11.26 -22.61 -7.34
CA PHE A 240 -12.22 -21.69 -7.98
C PHE A 240 -13.31 -21.29 -7.01
N SER A 241 -14.01 -22.25 -6.40
CA SER A 241 -15.06 -21.95 -5.42
C SER A 241 -14.51 -21.18 -4.21
N ALA A 242 -13.36 -21.57 -3.66
CA ALA A 242 -12.79 -20.92 -2.48
C ALA A 242 -12.38 -19.47 -2.72
N THR A 243 -11.95 -19.11 -3.96
CA THR A 243 -11.45 -17.77 -4.28
C THR A 243 -12.46 -16.88 -4.99
N PHE A 244 -13.48 -17.45 -5.65
CA PHE A 244 -14.50 -16.70 -6.40
C PHE A 244 -15.10 -15.56 -5.57
N PRO A 245 -15.28 -14.34 -6.11
CA PRO A 245 -15.12 -13.92 -7.50
C PRO A 245 -13.70 -13.46 -7.88
N PHE A 246 -12.70 -13.77 -7.06
CA PHE A 246 -11.30 -13.42 -7.30
C PHE A 246 -10.52 -14.54 -7.97
N VAL A 247 -9.52 -14.14 -8.75
CA VAL A 247 -8.59 -15.07 -9.39
C VAL A 247 -7.36 -15.27 -8.49
N PRO A 248 -6.82 -16.50 -8.34
CA PRO A 248 -5.72 -16.78 -7.42
C PRO A 248 -4.53 -15.84 -7.50
N TYR A 249 -4.12 -15.40 -8.69
CA TYR A 249 -3.00 -14.46 -8.85
C TYR A 249 -3.20 -13.13 -8.11
N GLN A 250 -4.45 -12.70 -7.93
CA GLN A 250 -4.77 -11.40 -7.31
C GLN A 250 -4.31 -11.34 -5.86
N PHE A 251 -4.35 -12.45 -5.13
CA PHE A 251 -3.87 -12.52 -3.75
C PHE A 251 -2.38 -12.22 -3.65
N ILE A 252 -1.59 -12.72 -4.61
CA ILE A 252 -0.14 -12.51 -4.66
C ILE A 252 0.19 -11.08 -5.11
N VAL A 253 -0.46 -10.63 -6.19
CA VAL A 253 -0.17 -9.34 -6.81
C VAL A 253 -0.55 -8.19 -5.89
N ILE A 254 -1.73 -8.23 -5.23
CA ILE A 254 -2.16 -7.15 -4.32
C ILE A 254 -1.25 -7.03 -3.09
N GLN A 255 -0.74 -8.14 -2.56
CA GLN A 255 0.25 -8.10 -1.49
C GLN A 255 1.49 -7.31 -1.88
N LYS A 256 2.00 -7.55 -3.10
CA LYS A 256 3.15 -6.81 -3.64
C LYS A 256 2.81 -5.34 -3.89
N VAL A 257 1.65 -5.04 -4.47
CA VAL A 257 1.16 -3.66 -4.66
C VAL A 257 1.20 -2.91 -3.34
N LEU A 258 0.60 -3.46 -2.30
CA LEU A 258 0.55 -2.82 -0.98
C LEU A 258 1.95 -2.66 -0.35
N ALA A 259 2.85 -3.62 -0.57
CA ALA A 259 4.23 -3.53 -0.10
C ALA A 259 5.03 -2.44 -0.84
N GLU A 260 4.92 -2.38 -2.17
CA GLU A 260 5.65 -1.39 -2.98
C GLU A 260 5.11 0.03 -2.79
N ILE A 261 3.80 0.23 -2.66
CA ILE A 261 3.23 1.55 -2.34
C ILE A 261 3.75 2.08 -1.00
N ARG A 262 3.97 1.20 0.01
CA ARG A 262 4.59 1.63 1.27
C ARG A 262 6.03 2.12 1.12
N LYS A 263 6.80 1.50 0.22
CA LYS A 263 8.19 1.90 -0.03
C LYS A 263 8.29 3.21 -0.80
N HIS A 264 7.38 3.43 -1.76
CA HIS A 264 7.45 4.52 -2.73
C HIS A 264 6.44 5.63 -2.49
N GLY A 265 5.39 5.38 -1.70
CA GLY A 265 4.42 6.39 -1.34
C GLY A 265 4.83 7.15 -0.09
N ASN A 266 4.81 8.48 -0.11
CA ASN A 266 4.87 9.34 1.09
C ASN A 266 3.58 9.20 1.91
N SER A 267 3.11 7.98 2.12
CA SER A 267 2.01 7.74 3.02
C SER A 267 2.49 7.98 4.43
N GLY A 268 1.93 9.00 5.07
CA GLY A 268 2.17 9.27 6.47
C GLY A 268 1.99 7.98 7.30
N LYS A 269 2.60 7.93 8.48
CA LYS A 269 2.72 6.83 9.46
C LYS A 269 1.47 5.94 9.73
N HIS A 270 0.39 6.06 8.97
CA HIS A 270 -0.90 5.39 9.19
C HIS A 270 -1.16 4.14 8.33
N LEU A 271 -0.21 3.67 7.52
CA LEU A 271 -0.29 2.34 6.88
C LEU A 271 0.11 1.22 7.86
N SER A 272 -0.38 1.31 9.08
CA SER A 272 -0.26 0.28 10.09
C SER A 272 -1.21 -0.88 9.75
N GLY A 273 -0.76 -1.86 9.05
CA GLY A 273 -1.52 -3.09 8.82
C GLY A 273 -1.83 -3.38 7.36
N GLY A 274 -0.81 -3.81 6.59
CA GLY A 274 -1.00 -4.35 5.25
C GLY A 274 -2.05 -5.44 5.18
N GLU A 275 -2.27 -6.12 6.28
CA GLU A 275 -3.28 -7.16 6.45
C GLU A 275 -4.70 -6.59 6.49
N ARG A 276 -4.94 -5.54 7.26
CA ARG A 276 -6.26 -4.86 7.31
C ARG A 276 -6.59 -4.24 5.95
N SER A 277 -5.62 -3.60 5.30
CA SER A 277 -5.80 -3.03 3.96
C SER A 277 -6.11 -4.11 2.93
N MET A 278 -5.49 -5.30 3.04
CA MET A 278 -5.77 -6.43 2.18
C MET A 278 -7.18 -6.98 2.41
N LEU A 279 -7.58 -7.19 3.67
CA LEU A 279 -8.95 -7.64 4.01
C LEU A 279 -10.01 -6.64 3.51
N SER A 280 -9.83 -5.35 3.78
CA SER A 280 -10.74 -4.29 3.30
C SER A 280 -10.80 -4.27 1.77
N GLY A 281 -9.65 -4.38 1.10
CA GLY A 281 -9.57 -4.38 -0.37
C GLY A 281 -10.37 -5.50 -1.01
N PHE A 282 -10.23 -6.72 -0.51
CA PHE A 282 -11.02 -7.85 -1.00
C PHE A 282 -12.50 -7.70 -0.69
N GLN A 283 -12.86 -7.21 0.51
CA GLN A 283 -14.25 -6.97 0.86
C GLN A 283 -14.89 -5.90 -0.02
N GLU A 284 -14.25 -4.73 -0.16
CA GLU A 284 -14.75 -3.62 -0.98
C GLU A 284 -14.87 -4.00 -2.46
N ALA A 285 -13.88 -4.72 -3.00
CA ALA A 285 -13.92 -5.18 -4.38
C ALA A 285 -15.01 -6.24 -4.61
N ALA A 286 -15.23 -7.16 -3.65
CA ALA A 286 -16.31 -8.14 -3.72
C ALA A 286 -17.70 -7.46 -3.70
N GLN A 287 -17.90 -6.45 -2.84
CA GLN A 287 -19.15 -5.69 -2.78
C GLN A 287 -19.51 -5.00 -4.10
N LYS A 288 -18.52 -4.59 -4.89
CA LYS A 288 -18.78 -3.96 -6.21
C LYS A 288 -19.34 -4.92 -7.25
N VAL A 289 -19.16 -6.22 -7.06
CA VAL A 289 -19.67 -7.24 -7.97
C VAL A 289 -20.81 -8.05 -7.37
N GLU A 290 -21.28 -7.75 -6.15
CA GLU A 290 -22.30 -8.54 -5.42
C GLU A 290 -23.64 -8.66 -6.16
N ASN A 291 -23.97 -7.66 -6.99
CA ASN A 291 -25.22 -7.64 -7.76
C ASN A 291 -25.05 -8.13 -9.20
N LYS A 292 -23.87 -8.63 -9.57
CA LYS A 292 -23.61 -9.25 -10.86
C LYS A 292 -23.99 -10.73 -10.82
N ASP A 293 -24.01 -11.38 -11.97
CA ASP A 293 -24.31 -12.81 -12.11
C ASP A 293 -23.16 -13.71 -11.62
N GLU A 294 -23.39 -15.01 -11.68
CA GLU A 294 -22.46 -16.06 -11.25
C GLU A 294 -21.20 -16.19 -12.13
N ASN A 295 -21.12 -15.47 -13.25
CA ASN A 295 -19.96 -15.46 -14.14
C ASN A 295 -19.01 -14.31 -13.86
N ALA A 296 -19.44 -13.34 -13.04
CA ALA A 296 -18.68 -12.13 -12.78
C ALA A 296 -17.43 -12.39 -11.97
N LEU A 297 -16.33 -11.83 -12.42
CA LEU A 297 -15.05 -11.79 -11.74
C LEU A 297 -14.72 -10.36 -11.31
N VAL A 298 -13.82 -10.22 -10.34
CA VAL A 298 -13.32 -8.92 -9.90
C VAL A 298 -12.12 -8.52 -10.76
N PRO A 299 -12.23 -7.50 -11.63
CA PRO A 299 -11.07 -6.99 -12.36
C PRO A 299 -10.11 -6.27 -11.40
N PHE A 300 -8.81 -6.36 -11.68
CA PHE A 300 -7.78 -5.93 -10.73
C PHE A 300 -7.80 -4.43 -10.41
N TYR A 301 -8.25 -3.58 -11.33
CA TYR A 301 -8.33 -2.14 -11.11
C TYR A 301 -9.25 -1.74 -9.95
N LEU A 302 -10.20 -2.59 -9.54
CA LEU A 302 -11.09 -2.30 -8.40
C LEU A 302 -10.36 -2.19 -7.06
N PHE A 303 -9.19 -2.78 -6.93
CA PHE A 303 -8.35 -2.59 -5.75
C PHE A 303 -7.77 -1.17 -5.62
N TYR A 304 -7.84 -0.35 -6.69
CA TYR A 304 -7.39 1.04 -6.63
C TYR A 304 -8.11 1.84 -5.55
N ASP A 305 -9.41 1.64 -5.38
CA ASP A 305 -10.20 2.43 -4.44
C ASP A 305 -9.78 2.23 -2.98
N THR A 306 -9.35 1.00 -2.63
CA THR A 306 -8.76 0.72 -1.31
C THR A 306 -7.40 1.42 -1.15
N VAL A 307 -6.60 1.42 -2.21
CA VAL A 307 -5.27 2.03 -2.21
C VAL A 307 -5.37 3.55 -2.23
N HIS A 308 -6.36 4.11 -2.92
CA HIS A 308 -6.59 5.55 -3.12
C HIS A 308 -6.52 6.37 -1.82
N THR A 309 -7.01 5.83 -0.70
CA THR A 309 -7.04 6.53 0.59
C THR A 309 -5.64 6.83 1.14
N PHE A 310 -4.64 6.08 0.70
CA PHE A 310 -3.24 6.18 1.16
C PHE A 310 -2.34 6.93 0.19
N LEU A 311 -2.84 7.29 -1.01
CA LEU A 311 -2.04 7.89 -2.05
C LEU A 311 -1.81 9.39 -1.83
N GLU A 312 -0.68 9.86 -2.32
CA GLU A 312 -0.38 11.29 -2.40
C GLU A 312 -1.42 12.03 -3.26
N SER A 313 -1.68 13.28 -2.89
CA SER A 313 -2.63 14.14 -3.61
C SER A 313 -2.27 14.34 -5.08
N ALA A 314 -0.99 14.32 -5.43
CA ALA A 314 -0.50 14.44 -6.80
C ALA A 314 -1.00 13.29 -7.68
N ILE A 315 -0.86 12.04 -7.21
CA ILE A 315 -1.32 10.86 -7.93
C ILE A 315 -2.84 10.83 -8.06
N ARG A 316 -3.55 11.13 -6.97
CA ARG A 316 -5.02 11.20 -6.98
C ARG A 316 -5.52 12.20 -8.03
N ARG A 317 -4.91 13.39 -8.11
CA ARG A 317 -5.28 14.40 -9.10
C ARG A 317 -5.17 13.91 -10.54
N VAL A 318 -4.18 13.11 -10.89
CA VAL A 318 -4.05 12.56 -12.25
C VAL A 318 -5.25 11.67 -12.58
N ILE A 319 -5.61 10.76 -11.67
CA ILE A 319 -6.76 9.85 -11.88
C ILE A 319 -8.07 10.64 -11.88
N ASP A 320 -8.23 11.60 -10.96
CA ASP A 320 -9.45 12.46 -10.89
C ASP A 320 -9.61 13.31 -12.16
N ARG A 321 -8.51 13.84 -12.70
CA ARG A 321 -8.53 14.59 -13.98
C ARG A 321 -8.94 13.69 -15.14
N CYS A 322 -8.43 12.46 -15.21
CA CYS A 322 -8.83 11.48 -16.21
C CYS A 322 -10.32 11.12 -16.07
N GLN A 323 -10.82 10.94 -14.84
CA GLN A 323 -12.23 10.66 -14.57
C GLN A 323 -13.12 11.84 -15.02
N ASN A 324 -12.75 13.07 -14.67
CA ASN A 324 -13.49 14.25 -15.09
C ASN A 324 -13.55 14.41 -16.61
N ALA A 325 -12.46 14.08 -17.31
CA ALA A 325 -12.43 14.11 -18.78
C ALA A 325 -13.32 13.01 -19.38
N ALA A 326 -13.35 11.82 -18.79
CA ALA A 326 -14.24 10.74 -19.20
C ALA A 326 -15.72 11.10 -18.96
N ASP A 327 -16.05 11.67 -17.80
CA ASP A 327 -17.41 12.11 -17.46
C ASP A 327 -17.90 13.24 -18.38
N ALA A 328 -16.98 14.11 -18.80
CA ALA A 328 -17.24 15.19 -19.77
C ALA A 328 -17.24 14.72 -21.24
N HIS A 329 -16.92 13.45 -21.50
CA HIS A 329 -16.72 12.91 -22.86
C HIS A 329 -15.66 13.68 -23.67
N ASP A 330 -14.61 14.17 -23.01
CA ASP A 330 -13.50 14.92 -23.61
C ASP A 330 -12.39 13.97 -24.10
N GLY A 331 -12.76 13.15 -25.09
CA GLY A 331 -11.84 12.22 -25.75
C GLY A 331 -11.39 11.02 -24.90
N LEU A 332 -11.93 10.86 -23.70
CA LEU A 332 -11.70 9.70 -22.81
C LEU A 332 -13.02 9.01 -22.45
N GLU A 333 -12.92 7.76 -22.08
CA GLU A 333 -14.01 6.90 -21.67
C GLU A 333 -13.76 6.31 -20.28
N GLN A 334 -14.81 5.79 -19.63
CA GLN A 334 -14.68 5.17 -18.31
C GLN A 334 -13.65 4.00 -18.30
N GLN A 335 -13.55 3.28 -19.41
CA GLN A 335 -12.56 2.21 -19.54
C GLN A 335 -11.12 2.73 -19.46
N ASP A 336 -10.86 3.93 -19.99
CA ASP A 336 -9.53 4.54 -19.94
C ASP A 336 -9.12 4.85 -18.50
N VAL A 337 -10.06 5.31 -17.68
CA VAL A 337 -9.86 5.53 -16.25
C VAL A 337 -9.53 4.21 -15.54
N ASN A 338 -10.24 3.14 -15.88
CA ASN A 338 -10.02 1.82 -15.28
C ASN A 338 -8.63 1.26 -15.67
N VAL A 339 -8.22 1.42 -16.94
CA VAL A 339 -6.88 1.06 -17.41
C VAL A 339 -5.81 1.91 -16.71
N LEU A 340 -6.05 3.20 -16.54
CA LEU A 340 -5.12 4.10 -15.85
C LEU A 340 -4.96 3.73 -14.37
N LYS A 341 -6.06 3.42 -13.66
CA LYS A 341 -6.05 2.88 -12.29
C LYS A 341 -5.22 1.60 -12.20
N LEU A 342 -5.43 0.67 -13.15
CA LEU A 342 -4.67 -0.57 -13.23
C LEU A 342 -3.17 -0.32 -13.41
N LEU A 343 -2.79 0.52 -14.39
CA LEU A 343 -1.39 0.84 -14.67
C LEU A 343 -0.69 1.48 -13.46
N TYR A 344 -1.42 2.28 -12.68
CA TYR A 344 -0.89 2.79 -11.43
C TYR A 344 -0.62 1.67 -10.42
N LEU A 345 -1.55 0.74 -10.22
CA LEU A 345 -1.38 -0.38 -9.27
C LEU A 345 -0.16 -1.25 -9.60
N VAL A 346 0.10 -1.50 -10.88
CA VAL A 346 1.22 -2.35 -11.31
C VAL A 346 2.52 -1.58 -11.57
N ARG A 347 2.53 -0.26 -11.39
CA ARG A 347 3.66 0.63 -11.73
C ARG A 347 5.00 0.18 -11.14
N TYR A 348 4.99 -0.29 -9.91
CA TYR A 348 6.20 -0.68 -9.16
C TYR A 348 6.41 -2.19 -9.09
N ILE A 349 5.62 -2.96 -9.84
CA ILE A 349 5.70 -4.42 -9.85
C ILE A 349 6.46 -4.87 -11.10
N GLU A 350 7.70 -5.26 -10.93
CA GLU A 350 8.54 -5.78 -12.03
C GLU A 350 8.13 -7.19 -12.47
N ASP A 351 7.43 -7.92 -11.61
CA ASP A 351 7.04 -9.32 -11.84
C ASP A 351 5.96 -9.51 -12.90
N VAL A 352 5.18 -8.47 -13.19
CA VAL A 352 4.11 -8.47 -14.18
C VAL A 352 4.37 -7.34 -15.17
N LYS A 353 4.80 -7.70 -16.38
CA LYS A 353 4.96 -6.69 -17.43
C LYS A 353 3.61 -6.08 -17.80
N ALA A 354 3.55 -4.76 -17.83
CA ALA A 354 2.36 -4.01 -18.23
C ALA A 354 2.25 -3.92 -19.77
N ASN A 355 2.25 -5.07 -20.45
CA ASN A 355 1.97 -5.18 -21.89
C ASN A 355 0.47 -5.41 -22.14
N ILE A 356 0.02 -5.32 -23.39
CA ILE A 356 -1.40 -5.42 -23.76
C ILE A 356 -2.00 -6.76 -23.29
N GLU A 357 -1.27 -7.88 -23.41
CA GLU A 357 -1.75 -9.21 -22.99
C GLU A 357 -2.02 -9.25 -21.48
N ASN A 358 -1.06 -8.84 -20.69
CA ASN A 358 -1.18 -8.89 -19.24
C ASN A 358 -2.18 -7.86 -18.72
N ILE A 359 -2.24 -6.66 -19.32
CA ILE A 359 -3.27 -5.65 -19.00
C ILE A 359 -4.65 -6.23 -19.26
N ALA A 360 -4.86 -6.90 -20.40
CA ALA A 360 -6.13 -7.54 -20.72
C ALA A 360 -6.52 -8.58 -19.67
N ILE A 361 -5.59 -9.44 -19.24
CA ILE A 361 -5.84 -10.45 -18.19
C ILE A 361 -6.25 -9.79 -16.87
N LEU A 362 -5.57 -8.72 -16.47
CA LEU A 362 -5.86 -7.99 -15.23
C LEU A 362 -7.20 -7.23 -15.28
N MET A 363 -7.74 -6.97 -16.48
CA MET A 363 -9.02 -6.28 -16.72
C MET A 363 -10.22 -7.22 -16.86
N ILE A 364 -10.02 -8.54 -16.87
CA ILE A 364 -11.11 -9.52 -17.02
C ILE A 364 -12.09 -9.39 -15.85
N ASP A 365 -13.36 -9.25 -16.20
CA ASP A 365 -14.48 -9.09 -15.25
C ASP A 365 -15.58 -10.16 -15.39
N ASP A 366 -15.40 -11.12 -16.31
CA ASP A 366 -16.33 -12.22 -16.55
C ASP A 366 -15.59 -13.48 -17.06
N ILE A 367 -16.07 -14.67 -16.67
CA ILE A 367 -15.44 -15.96 -17.10
C ILE A 367 -15.59 -16.24 -18.61
N HIS A 368 -16.59 -15.63 -19.26
CA HIS A 368 -16.87 -15.75 -20.68
C HIS A 368 -16.33 -14.59 -21.52
N THR A 369 -15.40 -13.80 -20.96
CA THR A 369 -14.83 -12.65 -21.64
C THR A 369 -14.20 -13.03 -22.98
N ASP A 370 -14.63 -12.37 -24.07
CA ASP A 370 -13.95 -12.44 -25.36
C ASP A 370 -12.61 -11.69 -25.27
N LYS A 371 -11.53 -12.47 -25.14
CA LYS A 371 -10.17 -11.95 -25.00
C LYS A 371 -9.73 -11.12 -26.21
N ILE A 372 -10.22 -11.42 -27.42
CA ILE A 372 -9.84 -10.70 -28.64
C ILE A 372 -10.51 -9.32 -28.63
N ALA A 373 -11.80 -9.27 -28.33
CA ALA A 373 -12.55 -8.02 -28.22
C ALA A 373 -12.00 -7.14 -27.09
N LEU A 374 -11.70 -7.73 -25.91
CA LEU A 374 -11.13 -7.03 -24.78
C LEU A 374 -9.76 -6.42 -25.12
N ARG A 375 -8.88 -7.17 -25.81
CA ARG A 375 -7.57 -6.65 -26.26
C ARG A 375 -7.71 -5.46 -27.21
N ALA A 376 -8.62 -5.54 -28.17
CA ALA A 376 -8.87 -4.45 -29.10
C ALA A 376 -9.35 -3.19 -28.35
N SER A 377 -10.27 -3.36 -27.41
CA SER A 377 -10.79 -2.28 -26.58
C SER A 377 -9.69 -1.66 -25.70
N ILE A 378 -8.84 -2.48 -25.06
CA ILE A 378 -7.69 -1.99 -24.25
C ILE A 378 -6.67 -1.27 -25.12
N THR A 379 -6.41 -1.76 -26.34
CA THR A 379 -5.50 -1.07 -27.27
C THR A 379 -6.00 0.33 -27.58
N ALA A 380 -7.30 0.47 -27.88
CA ALA A 380 -7.91 1.78 -28.11
C ALA A 380 -7.83 2.69 -26.88
N SER A 381 -8.05 2.15 -25.67
CA SER A 381 -7.87 2.89 -24.42
C SER A 381 -6.44 3.37 -24.21
N LEU A 382 -5.46 2.51 -24.45
CA LEU A 382 -4.04 2.87 -24.34
C LEU A 382 -3.64 3.95 -25.34
N GLU A 383 -4.16 3.91 -26.58
CA GLU A 383 -3.93 4.96 -27.57
C GLU A 383 -4.50 6.30 -27.15
N ARG A 384 -5.73 6.34 -26.58
CA ARG A 384 -6.33 7.57 -26.05
C ARG A 384 -5.50 8.14 -24.88
N LEU A 385 -5.11 7.28 -23.93
CA LEU A 385 -4.29 7.68 -22.78
C LEU A 385 -2.90 8.19 -23.20
N LEU A 386 -2.26 7.56 -24.21
CA LEU A 386 -0.99 8.02 -24.79
C LEU A 386 -1.13 9.38 -25.46
N SER A 387 -2.21 9.58 -26.23
CA SER A 387 -2.44 10.84 -26.96
C SER A 387 -2.58 12.04 -26.00
N GLN A 388 -3.14 11.80 -24.81
CA GLN A 388 -3.34 12.80 -23.77
C GLN A 388 -2.22 12.81 -22.70
N ASN A 389 -1.13 12.07 -22.92
CA ASN A 389 0.06 11.99 -22.06
C ASN A 389 -0.20 11.49 -20.61
N TYR A 390 -1.25 10.73 -20.36
CA TYR A 390 -1.47 10.08 -19.05
C TYR A 390 -0.51 8.91 -18.81
N ILE A 391 -0.03 8.30 -19.87
CA ILE A 391 0.86 7.15 -19.84
C ILE A 391 2.01 7.32 -20.83
N SER A 392 3.10 6.60 -20.61
CA SER A 392 4.17 6.44 -21.58
C SER A 392 4.24 5.00 -22.09
N ARG A 393 4.85 4.83 -23.28
CA ARG A 393 5.12 3.53 -23.86
C ARG A 393 6.62 3.32 -23.97
N ASN A 394 7.10 2.17 -23.49
CA ASN A 394 8.49 1.73 -23.64
C ASN A 394 8.52 0.32 -24.26
N GLY A 395 8.80 0.26 -25.56
CA GLY A 395 8.69 -0.99 -26.33
C GLY A 395 7.26 -1.51 -26.35
N ASP A 396 7.03 -2.64 -25.71
CA ASP A 396 5.72 -3.31 -25.60
C ASP A 396 5.01 -3.03 -24.26
N THR A 397 5.63 -2.26 -23.34
CA THR A 397 5.09 -1.97 -22.03
C THR A 397 4.60 -0.54 -21.90
N TYR A 398 3.62 -0.35 -21.01
CA TYR A 398 2.99 0.93 -20.71
C TYR A 398 3.20 1.30 -19.25
N ALA A 399 3.43 2.57 -18.96
CA ALA A 399 3.65 3.08 -17.61
C ALA A 399 2.79 4.31 -17.33
N PHE A 400 2.18 4.34 -16.14
CA PHE A 400 1.49 5.50 -15.60
C PHE A 400 2.47 6.67 -15.41
N LEU A 401 2.06 7.89 -15.76
CA LEU A 401 2.84 9.11 -15.56
C LEU A 401 2.22 9.99 -14.46
N THR A 402 3.04 10.43 -13.53
CA THR A 402 2.69 11.49 -12.55
C THR A 402 2.56 12.85 -13.26
N ASP A 403 2.01 13.86 -12.59
CA ASP A 403 1.91 15.22 -13.14
C ASP A 403 3.27 15.74 -13.63
N GLU A 404 4.32 15.59 -12.83
CA GLU A 404 5.68 16.01 -13.17
C GLU A 404 6.24 15.25 -14.38
N GLU A 405 6.00 13.94 -14.46
CA GLU A 405 6.43 13.12 -15.60
C GLU A 405 5.66 13.47 -16.87
N GLN A 406 4.37 13.86 -16.76
CA GLN A 406 3.57 14.35 -17.89
C GLN A 406 4.12 15.67 -18.42
N ASP A 407 4.46 16.62 -17.54
CA ASP A 407 5.05 17.89 -17.92
C ASP A 407 6.39 17.66 -18.64
N ILE A 408 7.25 16.80 -18.11
CA ILE A 408 8.51 16.42 -18.78
C ILE A 408 8.25 15.75 -20.13
N ALA A 409 7.26 14.86 -20.23
CA ALA A 409 6.92 14.20 -21.50
C ALA A 409 6.42 15.20 -22.55
N ILE A 410 5.66 16.22 -22.13
CA ILE A 410 5.21 17.32 -22.99
C ILE A 410 6.38 18.17 -23.43
N ASP A 411 7.29 18.54 -22.53
CA ASP A 411 8.49 19.33 -22.83
C ASP A 411 9.40 18.59 -23.82
N ILE A 412 9.58 17.29 -23.60
CA ILE A 412 10.31 16.42 -24.52
C ILE A 412 9.69 16.45 -25.92
N LYS A 413 8.37 16.30 -26.00
CA LYS A 413 7.61 16.27 -27.27
C LYS A 413 7.66 17.61 -28.00
N ASN A 414 7.71 18.71 -27.25
CA ASN A 414 7.75 20.07 -27.78
C ASN A 414 9.17 20.59 -28.04
N THR A 415 10.20 19.85 -27.60
CA THR A 415 11.58 20.26 -27.82
C THR A 415 11.94 20.07 -29.30
N PRO A 416 12.23 21.17 -30.05
CA PRO A 416 12.59 21.05 -31.45
C PRO A 416 13.95 20.34 -31.56
N VAL A 417 13.97 19.24 -32.28
CA VAL A 417 15.23 18.55 -32.58
C VAL A 417 15.79 19.13 -33.90
N ASP A 418 17.03 19.60 -33.84
CA ASP A 418 17.72 20.10 -35.04
C ASP A 418 17.95 18.93 -36.03
N SER A 419 17.37 19.03 -37.22
CA SER A 419 17.52 18.04 -38.27
C SER A 419 18.99 17.75 -38.61
N ALA A 420 19.87 18.74 -38.50
CA ALA A 420 21.31 18.55 -38.71
C ALA A 420 21.92 17.60 -37.66
N GLN A 421 21.48 17.68 -36.39
CA GLN A 421 21.95 16.78 -35.33
C GLN A 421 21.46 15.35 -35.56
N ILE A 422 20.23 15.18 -36.04
CA ILE A 422 19.69 13.85 -36.38
C ILE A 422 20.52 13.21 -37.49
N VAL A 423 20.74 13.95 -38.58
CA VAL A 423 21.55 13.47 -39.72
C VAL A 423 22.97 13.14 -39.28
N GLN A 424 23.56 13.97 -38.42
CA GLN A 424 24.91 13.74 -37.88
C GLN A 424 24.96 12.45 -37.04
N SER A 425 23.98 12.22 -36.17
CA SER A 425 23.88 11.01 -35.35
C SER A 425 23.73 9.76 -36.21
N ILE A 426 22.84 9.80 -37.20
CA ILE A 426 22.65 8.68 -38.16
C ILE A 426 23.96 8.43 -38.92
N SER A 427 24.63 9.49 -39.38
CA SER A 427 25.90 9.40 -40.07
C SER A 427 26.97 8.73 -39.22
N GLN A 428 27.06 9.10 -37.96
CA GLN A 428 28.00 8.51 -37.01
C GLN A 428 27.72 7.02 -36.77
N THR A 429 26.46 6.65 -36.62
CA THR A 429 26.05 5.23 -36.43
C THR A 429 26.31 4.43 -37.72
N VAL A 430 25.83 4.90 -38.86
CA VAL A 430 25.97 4.15 -40.13
C VAL A 430 27.41 4.03 -40.55
N TYR A 431 28.14 5.15 -40.64
CA TYR A 431 29.50 5.18 -41.15
C TYR A 431 30.59 5.04 -40.08
N GLY A 432 30.25 5.16 -38.79
CA GLY A 432 31.18 4.90 -37.70
C GLY A 432 31.16 3.47 -37.21
N GLU A 433 29.96 2.89 -37.09
CA GLU A 433 29.78 1.59 -36.45
C GLU A 433 29.37 0.49 -37.42
N ILE A 434 28.37 0.74 -38.31
CA ILE A 434 27.81 -0.30 -39.18
C ILE A 434 28.69 -0.54 -40.43
N TYR A 435 29.05 0.53 -41.11
CA TYR A 435 29.84 0.46 -42.35
C TYR A 435 30.97 1.47 -42.40
N PRO A 436 32.04 1.27 -41.61
CA PRO A 436 33.13 2.23 -41.47
C PRO A 436 34.10 2.28 -42.69
N ALA A 437 33.89 1.42 -43.67
CA ALA A 437 34.74 1.37 -44.85
C ALA A 437 34.65 2.66 -45.68
N LYS A 438 35.78 3.27 -46.00
CA LYS A 438 35.87 4.48 -46.85
C LYS A 438 36.25 4.18 -48.30
N LYS A 439 36.49 2.91 -48.61
CA LYS A 439 36.89 2.44 -49.95
C LYS A 439 36.23 1.11 -50.22
N TYR A 440 35.79 0.96 -51.43
CA TYR A 440 35.33 -0.34 -51.97
C TYR A 440 36.49 -1.06 -52.62
N LYS A 441 36.75 -2.32 -52.23
CA LYS A 441 37.81 -3.15 -52.85
C LYS A 441 37.24 -4.04 -53.91
N TYR A 442 37.79 -3.93 -55.11
CA TYR A 442 37.47 -4.85 -56.21
C TYR A 442 38.75 -5.42 -56.78
N GLY A 443 39.03 -6.69 -56.53
CA GLY A 443 40.28 -7.32 -56.89
C GLY A 443 41.48 -6.65 -56.22
N LYS A 444 42.40 -6.11 -57.02
CA LYS A 444 43.59 -5.36 -56.58
C LYS A 444 43.39 -3.84 -56.51
N TYR A 445 42.21 -3.35 -56.83
CA TYR A 445 41.90 -1.92 -56.91
C TYR A 445 41.06 -1.48 -55.73
N ASP A 446 41.38 -0.29 -55.18
CA ASP A 446 40.62 0.39 -54.14
C ASP A 446 39.93 1.63 -54.75
N PHE A 447 38.59 1.67 -54.60
CA PHE A 447 37.78 2.80 -55.07
C PHE A 447 37.30 3.60 -53.82
N ALA A 448 37.77 4.83 -53.68
CA ALA A 448 37.26 5.75 -52.69
C ALA A 448 35.85 6.23 -53.08
N TYR A 449 34.99 6.44 -52.09
CA TYR A 449 33.65 7.00 -52.29
C TYR A 449 33.32 8.01 -51.18
N ASP A 450 32.47 8.97 -51.52
CA ASP A 450 31.94 9.96 -50.62
C ASP A 450 30.71 9.41 -49.88
N GLN A 451 30.67 9.58 -48.58
CA GLN A 451 29.62 9.12 -47.71
C GLN A 451 28.57 10.22 -47.51
N TYR A 452 27.31 9.96 -47.86
CA TYR A 452 26.20 10.90 -47.66
C TYR A 452 25.10 10.25 -46.81
N VAL A 453 24.55 11.07 -45.89
CA VAL A 453 23.25 10.77 -45.24
C VAL A 453 22.32 11.89 -45.66
N ASP A 454 21.24 11.53 -46.29
CA ASP A 454 20.34 12.44 -46.98
C ASP A 454 21.15 13.35 -47.92
N GLU A 455 21.08 14.67 -47.77
CA GLU A 455 21.80 15.66 -48.56
C GLU A 455 23.14 16.03 -47.94
N THR A 456 23.50 15.47 -46.78
CA THR A 456 24.67 15.87 -46.00
C THR A 456 25.87 14.95 -46.23
N LEU A 457 27.02 15.54 -46.60
CA LEU A 457 28.30 14.84 -46.76
C LEU A 457 28.92 14.53 -45.39
N ASN A 458 29.27 13.26 -45.15
CA ASN A 458 30.01 12.81 -43.97
C ASN A 458 31.52 12.86 -44.24
N GLY A 459 32.18 13.91 -43.76
CA GLY A 459 33.62 14.10 -43.92
C GLY A 459 34.00 14.95 -45.12
N ALA A 460 35.17 14.68 -45.75
CA ALA A 460 35.67 15.43 -46.88
C ALA A 460 35.37 14.68 -48.20
N SER A 461 34.98 15.44 -49.23
CA SER A 461 34.73 14.84 -50.56
C SER A 461 36.05 14.35 -51.17
N THR A 462 35.95 13.14 -51.77
CA THR A 462 37.04 12.51 -52.53
C THR A 462 36.91 12.75 -54.03
N GLY A 463 35.76 13.31 -54.47
CA GLY A 463 35.42 13.50 -55.88
C GLY A 463 35.12 12.20 -56.61
N GLY A 464 34.97 11.10 -55.89
CA GLY A 464 34.65 9.79 -56.44
C GLY A 464 33.15 9.49 -56.56
N MET A 465 32.80 8.22 -56.61
CA MET A 465 31.43 7.76 -56.51
C MET A 465 30.86 8.12 -55.14
N ARG A 466 29.54 8.27 -55.01
CA ARG A 466 28.84 8.57 -53.76
C ARG A 466 28.11 7.34 -53.26
N LEU A 467 28.13 7.15 -51.96
CA LEU A 467 27.23 6.25 -51.26
C LEU A 467 26.28 7.10 -50.41
N ARG A 468 25.00 7.13 -50.79
CA ARG A 468 23.96 7.91 -50.12
C ARG A 468 23.01 6.99 -49.37
N ILE A 469 22.84 7.29 -48.07
CA ILE A 469 21.80 6.70 -47.27
C ILE A 469 20.63 7.69 -47.19
N VAL A 470 19.46 7.30 -47.64
CA VAL A 470 18.23 8.08 -47.67
C VAL A 470 17.41 7.71 -46.46
N THR A 471 17.13 8.65 -45.58
CA THR A 471 16.24 8.50 -44.42
C THR A 471 14.85 9.06 -44.73
N VAL A 472 13.90 8.90 -43.80
CA VAL A 472 12.54 9.48 -43.94
C VAL A 472 12.56 11.02 -43.91
N ALA A 473 13.67 11.66 -43.52
CA ALA A 473 13.82 13.11 -43.52
C ALA A 473 14.30 13.68 -44.84
N SER A 474 14.75 12.83 -45.77
CA SER A 474 15.21 13.26 -47.08
C SER A 474 14.08 13.59 -48.04
N ASP A 475 14.25 14.60 -48.85
CA ASP A 475 13.37 14.95 -49.96
C ASP A 475 13.26 13.80 -51.01
N LEU A 476 14.21 12.88 -51.00
CA LEU A 476 14.23 11.69 -51.86
C LEU A 476 13.41 10.52 -51.28
N TYR A 477 12.96 10.64 -50.04
CA TYR A 477 12.17 9.58 -49.41
C TYR A 477 10.75 9.53 -50.01
N GLY A 478 10.28 8.32 -50.34
CA GLY A 478 8.96 8.15 -50.97
C GLY A 478 8.91 8.50 -52.48
N VAL A 479 10.02 8.91 -53.01
CA VAL A 479 10.17 9.09 -54.48
C VAL A 479 10.23 7.70 -55.14
N GLY A 480 9.48 7.52 -56.24
CA GLY A 480 9.41 6.22 -56.93
C GLY A 480 10.77 5.74 -57.44
N ASP A 481 10.97 4.43 -57.48
CA ASP A 481 12.22 3.74 -57.84
C ASP A 481 12.83 4.22 -59.14
N GLN A 482 12.00 4.49 -60.18
CA GLN A 482 12.51 5.00 -61.47
C GLN A 482 13.25 6.31 -61.34
N ARG A 483 12.80 7.22 -60.49
CA ARG A 483 13.48 8.48 -60.28
C ARG A 483 14.77 8.30 -59.49
N LEU A 484 14.77 7.48 -58.45
CA LEU A 484 15.98 7.13 -57.71
C LEU A 484 17.06 6.50 -58.57
N ILE A 485 16.66 5.63 -59.52
CA ILE A 485 17.56 5.03 -60.50
C ILE A 485 18.17 6.11 -61.44
N MET A 486 17.34 7.05 -61.91
CA MET A 486 17.82 8.16 -62.73
C MET A 486 18.78 9.06 -61.95
N ASP A 487 18.44 9.42 -60.74
CA ASP A 487 19.29 10.25 -59.87
C ASP A 487 20.62 9.54 -59.56
N SER A 488 20.59 8.25 -59.25
CA SER A 488 21.78 7.42 -59.06
C SER A 488 22.72 7.45 -60.27
N GLN A 489 22.19 7.37 -61.48
CA GLN A 489 23.00 7.42 -62.72
C GLN A 489 23.55 8.81 -62.99
N VAL A 490 22.73 9.84 -62.84
CA VAL A 490 23.15 11.24 -63.10
C VAL A 490 24.22 11.71 -62.10
N ASN A 491 24.06 11.36 -60.82
CA ASN A 491 24.97 11.79 -59.77
C ASN A 491 26.14 10.84 -59.52
N ASN A 492 26.21 9.72 -60.25
CA ASN A 492 27.24 8.71 -60.05
C ASN A 492 27.27 8.17 -58.60
N GLU A 493 26.10 7.83 -58.08
CA GLU A 493 25.91 7.42 -56.70
C GLU A 493 25.17 6.08 -56.53
N ALA A 494 25.50 5.38 -55.45
CA ALA A 494 24.73 4.26 -54.97
C ALA A 494 23.78 4.78 -53.87
N ILE A 495 22.46 4.52 -54.00
CA ILE A 495 21.45 5.00 -53.09
C ILE A 495 20.90 3.79 -52.27
N VAL A 496 20.90 3.94 -50.96
CA VAL A 496 20.27 2.98 -50.05
C VAL A 496 19.15 3.71 -49.29
N VAL A 497 17.91 3.25 -49.49
CA VAL A 497 16.75 3.83 -48.80
C VAL A 497 16.44 3.00 -47.57
N LEU A 498 16.40 3.65 -46.41
CA LEU A 498 16.04 3.01 -45.16
C LEU A 498 14.52 2.85 -45.07
N SER A 499 14.03 1.66 -44.73
CA SER A 499 12.61 1.39 -44.59
C SER A 499 12.02 2.10 -43.35
N ALA A 500 10.82 2.70 -43.48
CA ALA A 500 10.06 3.27 -42.38
C ALA A 500 9.26 2.25 -41.58
N ASP A 501 9.18 1.00 -42.05
CA ASP A 501 8.26 -0.01 -41.54
C ASP A 501 8.65 -0.62 -40.19
N THR A 502 9.67 -0.09 -39.50
CA THR A 502 10.03 -0.59 -38.17
C THR A 502 9.66 0.41 -37.09
N PRO A 503 8.99 -0.06 -36.00
CA PRO A 503 8.64 0.78 -34.86
C PRO A 503 9.85 1.51 -34.22
N TYR A 504 11.05 1.02 -34.45
CA TYR A 504 12.30 1.64 -34.01
C TYR A 504 12.63 2.96 -34.72
N PHE A 505 12.14 3.17 -35.92
CA PHE A 505 12.39 4.40 -36.66
C PHE A 505 11.61 5.60 -36.09
N CYS A 506 10.37 5.36 -35.65
CA CYS A 506 9.59 6.36 -34.91
C CYS A 506 10.23 6.73 -33.57
N LEU A 507 10.87 5.78 -32.89
CA LEU A 507 11.57 6.02 -31.63
C LEU A 507 12.84 6.87 -31.80
N LEU A 508 13.57 6.73 -32.90
CA LEU A 508 14.72 7.59 -33.23
C LEU A 508 14.32 9.04 -33.50
N TYR A 509 13.12 9.25 -34.08
CA TYR A 509 12.59 10.59 -34.36
C TYR A 509 11.81 11.22 -33.19
N THR A 510 11.32 10.42 -32.26
CA THR A 510 10.51 10.89 -31.12
C THR A 510 11.25 10.80 -29.77
N SER A 511 12.42 10.18 -29.71
CA SER A 511 13.21 10.07 -28.49
C SER A 511 14.32 11.13 -28.46
N PRO A 512 14.27 12.09 -27.55
CA PRO A 512 15.29 13.14 -27.41
C PRO A 512 16.53 12.68 -26.64
N SER A 513 16.66 11.42 -26.34
CA SER A 513 17.83 10.89 -25.65
C SER A 513 18.74 10.15 -26.62
N PRO A 514 19.93 10.69 -26.94
CA PRO A 514 20.98 9.91 -27.55
C PRO A 514 21.53 8.95 -26.50
N ARG A 515 21.12 7.70 -26.56
CA ARG A 515 21.83 6.57 -25.96
C ARG A 515 22.17 5.58 -27.02
#